data_6a6dcf7896fe6f8f7c522f9e530d0abb
#
_entry.id   6a6dcf7896fe6f8f7c522f9e530d0abb
#
_cell.length_a   1.000
_cell.length_b   1.000
_cell.length_c   1.000
_cell.angle_alpha   90.00
_cell.angle_beta   90.00
_cell.angle_gamma   90.00
#
_symmetry.space_group_name_H-M   'P 1'
#
loop_
_entity.id
_entity.type
_entity.pdbx_description
1 polymer ?
#
loop_
_entity_poly.entity_id
_entity_poly.type
_entity_poly.pdbx_seq_one_letter_code
_entity_poly.pdbx_strand_id
1 'polypeptide(L)'
;MKKLYLLIAILIIFSGGFLAGSLYSKKNSSSDLKAIGQNPPSSKKLESKETPKSERKASKLLIGYVQDFRDLSEVNYSQLTHVIFSFAHPTKDGRLLFNGDSALSNLRTMVTKAHKSKTKAILAIGGWFHINGGESYDYFKAAIASPNARTKLVNELMNLTAAENLDGIDIDFEHPRSKEDAEYLNAFVQELGSKLHPQGKELSIAVHSKIHSVTGTELGFVVYEPSMFQNVDHVNIMAYDGQWDGGYNAANLSPYPFTEDIVNYWAALFDTHNLPKEKLVLGVPFYAQPEDPNSKQVSYEALIKNNPANASRDSVKLNSTTYYYNGEDTIQKKTKLALDHGFGGMMMWEVGLDAKGTHSLTAAISKVIKESGD
;
A
#
# COMPACT_ATOMS: atom_id res chain seq x y z
N MET A 1 -22.19 -31.03 26.42
CA MET A 1 -22.64 -31.93 25.33
C MET A 1 -22.97 -31.18 24.01
N LYS A 2 -23.81 -30.14 24.00
CA LYS A 2 -24.16 -29.43 22.74
C LYS A 2 -22.96 -28.82 21.96
N LYS A 3 -21.93 -28.33 22.64
CA LYS A 3 -20.71 -27.75 21.98
C LYS A 3 -19.81 -28.83 21.34
N LEU A 4 -19.83 -30.07 21.84
CA LEU A 4 -19.06 -31.18 21.28
C LEU A 4 -19.68 -31.70 19.96
N TYR A 5 -21.01 -31.75 19.90
CA TYR A 5 -21.72 -32.12 18.65
C TYR A 5 -21.55 -31.12 17.52
N LEU A 6 -21.43 -29.80 17.85
CA LEU A 6 -21.18 -28.77 16.84
C LEU A 6 -19.78 -28.90 16.22
N LEU A 7 -18.76 -29.21 17.04
CA LEU A 7 -17.39 -29.44 16.55
C LEU A 7 -17.28 -30.69 15.66
N ILE A 8 -17.98 -31.75 16.00
CA ILE A 8 -18.02 -33.00 15.19
C ILE A 8 -18.75 -32.77 13.87
N ALA A 9 -19.85 -31.99 13.86
CA ALA A 9 -20.58 -31.65 12.63
C ALA A 9 -19.72 -30.79 11.67
N ILE A 10 -18.94 -29.85 12.17
CA ILE A 10 -18.03 -29.02 11.37
C ILE A 10 -16.90 -29.87 10.77
N LEU A 11 -16.33 -30.83 11.48
CA LEU A 11 -15.31 -31.74 10.97
C LEU A 11 -15.82 -32.66 9.85
N ILE A 12 -17.07 -33.12 9.92
CA ILE A 12 -17.69 -33.97 8.88
C ILE A 12 -17.96 -33.19 7.61
N ILE A 13 -18.36 -31.93 7.70
CA ILE A 13 -18.59 -31.05 6.53
C ILE A 13 -17.26 -30.74 5.81
N PHE A 14 -16.18 -30.51 6.57
CA PHE A 14 -14.84 -30.25 5.99
C PHE A 14 -14.26 -31.47 5.27
N SER A 15 -14.46 -32.68 5.82
CA SER A 15 -13.95 -33.92 5.22
C SER A 15 -14.70 -34.31 3.95
N GLY A 16 -16.01 -34.05 3.88
CA GLY A 16 -16.85 -34.33 2.70
C GLY A 16 -16.55 -33.42 1.50
N GLY A 17 -16.22 -32.16 1.73
CA GLY A 17 -15.86 -31.19 0.67
C GLY A 17 -14.54 -31.51 -0.03
N PHE A 18 -13.56 -32.03 0.69
CA PHE A 18 -12.23 -32.35 0.15
C PHE A 18 -12.26 -33.58 -0.80
N LEU A 19 -13.09 -34.58 -0.51
CA LEU A 19 -13.24 -35.77 -1.34
C LEU A 19 -14.02 -35.51 -2.66
N ALA A 20 -14.99 -34.59 -2.63
CA ALA A 20 -15.74 -34.21 -3.84
C ALA A 20 -14.91 -33.38 -4.82
N GLY A 21 -14.03 -32.50 -4.32
CA GLY A 21 -13.14 -31.68 -5.15
C GLY A 21 -12.07 -32.48 -5.91
N SER A 22 -11.52 -33.50 -5.29
CA SER A 22 -10.48 -34.34 -5.91
C SER A 22 -10.98 -35.26 -7.03
N LEU A 23 -12.27 -35.63 -7.05
CA LEU A 23 -12.88 -36.45 -8.08
C LEU A 23 -13.29 -35.64 -9.32
N TYR A 24 -13.56 -34.35 -9.18
CA TYR A 24 -13.91 -33.47 -10.32
C TYR A 24 -12.70 -33.07 -11.17
N SER A 25 -11.52 -33.00 -10.58
CA SER A 25 -10.27 -32.62 -11.27
C SER A 25 -9.72 -33.67 -12.22
N LYS A 26 -10.15 -34.92 -12.12
CA LYS A 26 -9.61 -36.05 -12.91
C LYS A 26 -10.31 -36.32 -14.25
N LYS A 27 -11.36 -35.57 -14.62
CA LYS A 27 -12.23 -35.93 -15.76
C LYS A 27 -12.06 -35.08 -17.04
N ASN A 28 -11.17 -34.07 -17.05
CA ASN A 28 -11.00 -33.23 -18.24
C ASN A 28 -9.52 -33.10 -18.66
N SER A 29 -8.97 -34.22 -19.21
CA SER A 29 -7.72 -34.16 -19.95
C SER A 29 -7.78 -35.20 -21.04
N SER A 30 -8.22 -34.84 -22.22
CA SER A 30 -7.78 -35.43 -23.51
C SER A 30 -8.62 -34.89 -24.67
N SER A 31 -8.05 -34.19 -25.60
CA SER A 31 -8.27 -34.38 -27.04
C SER A 31 -7.25 -33.54 -27.84
N ASP A 32 -6.48 -34.30 -28.63
CA ASP A 32 -5.55 -33.85 -29.65
C ASP A 32 -6.22 -33.09 -30.79
N LEU A 33 -5.51 -32.18 -31.44
CA LEU A 33 -5.66 -31.89 -32.86
C LEU A 33 -4.34 -31.43 -33.49
N LYS A 34 -4.11 -32.04 -34.68
CA LYS A 34 -2.89 -32.05 -35.47
C LYS A 34 -2.59 -30.74 -36.20
N ALA A 35 -1.29 -30.53 -36.42
CA ALA A 35 -0.71 -29.51 -37.27
C ALA A 35 -0.94 -29.78 -38.77
N ILE A 36 -1.16 -28.73 -39.56
CA ILE A 36 -0.92 -28.70 -41.02
C ILE A 36 -0.09 -27.45 -41.30
N GLY A 37 1.09 -27.68 -41.87
CA GLY A 37 2.00 -26.62 -42.25
C GLY A 37 1.73 -26.04 -43.63
N GLN A 38 2.05 -24.78 -43.82
CA GLN A 38 2.41 -24.20 -45.13
C GLN A 38 3.35 -23.01 -44.90
N ASN A 39 4.49 -23.03 -45.62
CA ASN A 39 5.46 -21.93 -45.71
C ASN A 39 5.01 -20.88 -46.75
N PRO A 40 5.21 -19.59 -46.51
CA PRO A 40 5.30 -18.59 -47.55
C PRO A 40 6.73 -17.99 -47.68
N PRO A 41 7.04 -17.33 -48.80
CA PRO A 41 8.38 -17.13 -49.30
C PRO A 41 9.10 -15.94 -48.68
N SER A 42 10.43 -16.06 -48.74
CA SER A 42 11.47 -15.11 -48.34
C SER A 42 11.29 -13.68 -48.90
N SER A 43 11.27 -12.69 -47.99
CA SER A 43 11.52 -11.28 -48.35
C SER A 43 12.73 -10.74 -47.60
N LYS A 44 13.59 -10.02 -48.30
CA LYS A 44 14.90 -9.51 -47.92
C LYS A 44 14.82 -8.58 -46.69
N LYS A 45 15.67 -8.85 -45.74
CA LYS A 45 15.91 -8.07 -44.51
C LYS A 45 16.70 -6.82 -44.85
N LEU A 46 16.09 -5.64 -44.67
CA LEU A 46 16.80 -4.37 -44.51
C LEU A 46 17.26 -4.29 -43.07
N GLU A 47 18.56 -4.30 -42.84
CA GLU A 47 19.16 -4.04 -41.56
C GLU A 47 19.00 -2.59 -41.16
N SER A 48 18.07 -2.26 -40.29
CA SER A 48 18.07 -1.02 -39.54
C SER A 48 19.03 -1.17 -38.36
N LYS A 49 20.09 -0.39 -38.34
CA LYS A 49 20.93 -0.21 -37.15
C LYS A 49 20.09 0.41 -36.04
N GLU A 50 19.58 -0.41 -35.13
CA GLU A 50 19.05 0.07 -33.87
C GLU A 50 20.21 0.55 -33.01
N THR A 51 20.26 1.86 -32.79
CA THR A 51 21.07 2.47 -31.72
C THR A 51 20.50 1.94 -30.39
N PRO A 52 21.31 1.43 -29.47
CA PRO A 52 20.80 0.99 -28.18
C PRO A 52 20.17 2.20 -27.49
N LYS A 53 18.83 2.20 -27.30
CA LYS A 53 18.17 3.09 -26.33
C LYS A 53 18.78 2.80 -24.98
N SER A 54 19.56 3.72 -24.45
CA SER A 54 19.92 3.75 -23.04
C SER A 54 18.60 3.70 -22.25
N GLU A 55 18.29 2.57 -21.68
CA GLU A 55 17.20 2.46 -20.69
C GLU A 55 17.58 3.36 -19.52
N ARG A 56 16.96 4.55 -19.47
CA ARG A 56 17.01 5.36 -18.26
C ARG A 56 16.35 4.53 -17.18
N LYS A 57 17.13 4.03 -16.23
CA LYS A 57 16.59 3.44 -14.99
C LYS A 57 15.52 4.38 -14.46
N ALA A 58 14.29 3.90 -14.32
CA ALA A 58 13.21 4.70 -13.74
C ALA A 58 13.65 5.18 -12.36
N SER A 59 13.43 6.46 -12.06
CA SER A 59 13.79 7.01 -10.75
C SER A 59 12.95 6.31 -9.67
N LYS A 60 13.60 5.89 -8.58
CA LYS A 60 12.94 5.25 -7.46
C LYS A 60 11.92 6.19 -6.80
N LEU A 61 10.83 5.60 -6.33
CA LEU A 61 9.72 6.31 -5.70
C LEU A 61 10.05 6.67 -4.25
N LEU A 62 9.63 7.86 -3.85
CA LEU A 62 9.61 8.30 -2.45
C LEU A 62 8.25 8.94 -2.19
N ILE A 63 7.34 8.16 -1.61
CA ILE A 63 5.92 8.49 -1.43
C ILE A 63 5.67 8.86 0.03
N GLY A 64 5.14 10.05 0.27
CA GLY A 64 4.78 10.51 1.62
C GLY A 64 3.28 10.70 1.79
N TYR A 65 2.67 10.01 2.75
CA TYR A 65 1.31 10.34 3.18
C TYR A 65 1.32 11.56 4.10
N VAL A 66 0.27 12.38 4.03
CA VAL A 66 0.04 13.50 4.93
C VAL A 66 -1.43 13.59 5.30
N GLN A 67 -1.72 13.62 6.61
CA GLN A 67 -3.09 13.69 7.11
C GLN A 67 -3.67 15.11 6.92
N ASP A 68 -5.00 15.19 6.72
CA ASP A 68 -5.75 16.39 6.35
C ASP A 68 -5.65 17.56 7.35
N PHE A 69 -5.29 17.28 8.61
CA PHE A 69 -5.13 18.26 9.70
C PHE A 69 -3.68 18.69 9.96
N ARG A 70 -2.70 18.16 9.20
CA ARG A 70 -1.28 18.52 9.39
C ARG A 70 -0.94 19.91 8.88
N ASP A 71 0.09 20.50 9.46
CA ASP A 71 0.67 21.72 8.90
C ASP A 71 1.44 21.40 7.62
N LEU A 72 0.83 21.73 6.49
CA LEU A 72 1.38 21.48 5.16
C LEU A 72 2.60 22.35 4.83
N SER A 73 2.94 23.34 5.65
CA SER A 73 4.17 24.12 5.49
C SER A 73 5.41 23.38 5.97
N GLU A 74 5.21 22.38 6.82
CA GLU A 74 6.28 21.59 7.43
C GLU A 74 6.74 20.41 6.55
N VAL A 75 5.97 20.08 5.49
CA VAL A 75 6.29 18.99 4.55
C VAL A 75 7.36 19.42 3.55
N ASN A 76 8.42 18.63 3.42
CA ASN A 76 9.47 18.87 2.44
C ASN A 76 9.15 18.19 1.10
N TYR A 77 8.27 18.82 0.31
CA TYR A 77 7.83 18.27 -0.98
C TYR A 77 8.99 17.99 -1.95
N SER A 78 10.06 18.78 -1.93
CA SER A 78 11.17 18.63 -2.88
C SER A 78 11.97 17.32 -2.74
N GLN A 79 11.80 16.62 -1.62
CA GLN A 79 12.39 15.29 -1.42
C GLN A 79 11.49 14.16 -1.90
N LEU A 80 10.21 14.43 -2.16
CA LEU A 80 9.22 13.43 -2.52
C LEU A 80 9.02 13.33 -4.03
N THR A 81 8.73 12.14 -4.52
CA THR A 81 8.18 11.96 -5.88
C THR A 81 6.66 12.13 -5.87
N HIS A 82 6.00 11.68 -4.80
CA HIS A 82 4.56 11.75 -4.60
C HIS A 82 4.23 12.16 -3.18
N VAL A 83 3.20 12.98 -3.02
CA VAL A 83 2.56 13.23 -1.74
C VAL A 83 1.11 12.78 -1.83
N ILE A 84 0.66 12.02 -0.83
CA ILE A 84 -0.70 11.47 -0.76
C ILE A 84 -1.46 12.13 0.38
N PHE A 85 -2.53 12.84 0.05
CA PHE A 85 -3.42 13.47 1.03
C PHE A 85 -4.37 12.45 1.64
N SER A 86 -4.47 12.35 2.93
CA SER A 86 -5.29 11.39 3.67
C SER A 86 -6.29 12.12 4.58
N PHE A 87 -7.62 11.95 4.40
CA PHE A 87 -8.34 11.10 3.47
C PHE A 87 -9.61 11.79 2.95
N ALA A 88 -10.09 11.36 1.78
CA ALA A 88 -11.51 11.44 1.46
C ALA A 88 -12.19 10.12 1.86
N HIS A 89 -13.47 10.16 2.25
CA HIS A 89 -14.19 9.00 2.78
C HIS A 89 -15.37 8.66 1.88
N PRO A 90 -15.52 7.40 1.40
CA PRO A 90 -16.65 6.99 0.59
C PRO A 90 -17.89 6.80 1.47
N THR A 91 -19.05 7.28 1.02
CA THR A 91 -20.33 6.89 1.60
C THR A 91 -20.82 5.57 0.99
N LYS A 92 -21.74 4.87 1.68
CA LYS A 92 -22.31 3.59 1.21
C LYS A 92 -22.97 3.69 -0.17
N ASP A 93 -23.45 4.87 -0.55
CA ASP A 93 -24.09 5.15 -1.84
C ASP A 93 -23.15 5.74 -2.90
N GLY A 94 -21.84 5.74 -2.64
CA GLY A 94 -20.79 6.13 -3.61
C GLY A 94 -20.54 7.63 -3.73
N ARG A 95 -20.89 8.47 -2.73
CA ARG A 95 -20.45 9.86 -2.65
C ARG A 95 -19.13 9.95 -1.88
N LEU A 96 -18.45 11.10 -1.99
CA LEU A 96 -17.26 11.43 -1.21
C LEU A 96 -17.58 12.43 -0.09
N LEU A 97 -16.93 12.25 1.04
CA LEU A 97 -16.94 13.16 2.18
C LEU A 97 -15.51 13.57 2.54
N PHE A 98 -15.35 14.82 2.95
CA PHE A 98 -14.14 15.34 3.58
C PHE A 98 -14.41 15.67 5.04
N ASN A 99 -13.38 15.73 5.84
CA ASN A 99 -13.45 16.09 7.26
C ASN A 99 -13.60 17.62 7.43
N GLY A 100 -14.77 18.11 7.06
CA GLY A 100 -15.13 19.54 7.07
C GLY A 100 -14.50 20.34 5.92
N ASP A 101 -14.79 21.65 5.91
CA ASP A 101 -14.35 22.57 4.84
C ASP A 101 -12.84 22.79 4.81
N SER A 102 -12.17 22.66 5.97
CA SER A 102 -10.70 22.80 6.07
C SER A 102 -9.94 21.72 5.32
N ALA A 103 -10.45 20.48 5.30
CA ALA A 103 -9.75 19.37 4.63
C ALA A 103 -9.63 19.62 3.12
N LEU A 104 -10.69 20.09 2.45
CA LEU A 104 -10.62 20.43 1.03
C LEU A 104 -9.70 21.63 0.76
N SER A 105 -9.69 22.63 1.63
CA SER A 105 -8.76 23.77 1.55
C SER A 105 -7.31 23.31 1.72
N ASN A 106 -7.06 22.39 2.64
CA ASN A 106 -5.74 21.81 2.87
C ASN A 106 -5.31 20.96 1.66
N LEU A 107 -6.20 20.16 1.05
CA LEU A 107 -5.90 19.44 -0.19
C LEU A 107 -5.40 20.40 -1.29
N ARG A 108 -6.10 21.51 -1.54
CA ARG A 108 -5.72 22.53 -2.52
C ARG A 108 -4.36 23.16 -2.22
N THR A 109 -4.11 23.42 -0.93
CA THR A 109 -2.82 23.93 -0.47
C THR A 109 -1.69 22.93 -0.72
N MET A 110 -1.92 21.64 -0.41
CA MET A 110 -0.98 20.56 -0.68
C MET A 110 -0.67 20.45 -2.18
N VAL A 111 -1.69 20.39 -3.04
CA VAL A 111 -1.52 20.31 -4.50
C VAL A 111 -0.65 21.45 -5.02
N THR A 112 -0.94 22.68 -4.60
CA THR A 112 -0.17 23.87 -5.01
C THR A 112 1.31 23.76 -4.60
N LYS A 113 1.59 23.33 -3.37
CA LYS A 113 2.96 23.16 -2.87
C LYS A 113 3.70 22.01 -3.53
N ALA A 114 3.02 20.88 -3.74
CA ALA A 114 3.56 19.70 -4.41
C ALA A 114 3.97 20.05 -5.86
N HIS A 115 3.09 20.63 -6.64
CA HIS A 115 3.38 21.00 -8.03
C HIS A 115 4.50 22.03 -8.16
N LYS A 116 4.58 23.00 -7.22
CA LYS A 116 5.71 23.95 -7.18
C LYS A 116 7.05 23.22 -7.01
N SER A 117 7.05 22.08 -6.32
CA SER A 117 8.23 21.24 -6.08
C SER A 117 8.42 20.13 -7.12
N LYS A 118 7.55 20.04 -8.15
CA LYS A 118 7.51 18.96 -9.16
C LYS A 118 7.20 17.59 -8.54
N THR A 119 6.51 17.57 -7.42
CA THR A 119 6.01 16.38 -6.72
C THR A 119 4.59 16.12 -7.15
N LYS A 120 4.23 14.88 -7.44
CA LYS A 120 2.86 14.51 -7.79
C LYS A 120 1.97 14.57 -6.55
N ALA A 121 0.76 15.07 -6.73
CA ALA A 121 -0.26 15.21 -5.70
C ALA A 121 -1.37 14.19 -5.91
N ILE A 122 -1.49 13.26 -4.97
CA ILE A 122 -2.44 12.13 -5.00
C ILE A 122 -3.44 12.30 -3.86
N LEU A 123 -4.68 11.85 -4.04
CA LEU A 123 -5.69 11.80 -2.98
C LEU A 123 -5.96 10.35 -2.59
N ALA A 124 -5.79 10.01 -1.30
CA ALA A 124 -6.22 8.74 -0.76
C ALA A 124 -7.70 8.75 -0.38
N ILE A 125 -8.38 7.63 -0.67
CA ILE A 125 -9.76 7.38 -0.24
C ILE A 125 -9.82 6.18 0.68
N GLY A 126 -10.52 6.31 1.81
CA GLY A 126 -10.69 5.23 2.78
C GLY A 126 -10.00 5.50 4.12
N GLY A 127 -8.95 4.71 4.41
CA GLY A 127 -8.30 4.64 5.71
C GLY A 127 -9.07 3.81 6.73
N TRP A 128 -8.49 3.57 7.91
CA TRP A 128 -9.07 2.71 8.94
C TRP A 128 -10.38 3.25 9.52
N PHE A 129 -10.42 4.53 9.90
CA PHE A 129 -11.60 5.16 10.52
C PHE A 129 -12.42 5.97 9.51
N HIS A 130 -13.76 5.94 9.66
CA HIS A 130 -14.65 6.77 8.89
C HIS A 130 -15.10 8.00 9.70
N ILE A 131 -15.22 9.16 9.06
CA ILE A 131 -15.62 10.43 9.71
C ILE A 131 -17.02 10.39 10.34
N ASN A 132 -17.91 9.51 9.87
CA ASN A 132 -19.21 9.28 10.49
C ASN A 132 -19.14 8.29 11.68
N GLY A 133 -17.94 7.89 12.09
CA GLY A 133 -17.68 6.94 13.17
C GLY A 133 -17.56 5.49 12.73
N GLY A 134 -16.79 4.72 13.49
CA GLY A 134 -16.51 3.30 13.23
C GLY A 134 -15.44 3.06 12.16
N GLU A 135 -15.30 1.80 11.75
CA GLU A 135 -14.39 1.40 10.70
C GLU A 135 -14.87 1.87 9.32
N SER A 136 -13.95 2.31 8.48
CA SER A 136 -14.22 2.69 7.09
C SER A 136 -14.66 1.50 6.23
N TYR A 137 -14.29 0.27 6.64
CA TYR A 137 -14.58 -0.97 5.94
C TYR A 137 -16.04 -1.12 5.47
N ASP A 138 -17.02 -0.92 6.36
CA ASP A 138 -18.45 -1.09 6.03
C ASP A 138 -18.96 -0.08 5.01
N TYR A 139 -18.43 1.14 5.04
CA TYR A 139 -18.78 2.19 4.08
C TYR A 139 -18.14 1.91 2.73
N PHE A 140 -16.86 1.57 2.73
CA PHE A 140 -16.11 1.30 1.50
C PHE A 140 -16.64 0.05 0.79
N LYS A 141 -16.79 -1.06 1.53
CA LYS A 141 -17.38 -2.30 1.01
C LYS A 141 -18.74 -2.04 0.36
N ALA A 142 -19.66 -1.36 1.04
CA ALA A 142 -20.99 -1.07 0.49
C ALA A 142 -20.92 -0.23 -0.80
N ALA A 143 -19.99 0.75 -0.86
CA ALA A 143 -19.80 1.61 -2.03
C ALA A 143 -19.32 0.82 -3.25
N ILE A 144 -18.42 -0.17 -3.07
CA ILE A 144 -17.82 -0.91 -4.19
C ILE A 144 -18.58 -2.20 -4.55
N ALA A 145 -19.36 -2.78 -3.63
CA ALA A 145 -20.16 -3.97 -3.87
C ALA A 145 -21.32 -3.73 -4.85
N SER A 146 -21.97 -2.58 -4.75
CA SER A 146 -23.06 -2.20 -5.67
C SER A 146 -22.49 -1.59 -6.95
N PRO A 147 -22.77 -2.13 -8.15
CA PRO A 147 -22.30 -1.55 -9.42
C PRO A 147 -22.69 -0.07 -9.58
N ASN A 148 -23.91 0.31 -9.19
CA ASN A 148 -24.37 1.70 -9.29
C ASN A 148 -23.62 2.63 -8.33
N ALA A 149 -23.43 2.22 -7.06
CA ALA A 149 -22.69 3.00 -6.08
C ALA A 149 -21.19 3.10 -6.48
N ARG A 150 -20.61 2.01 -6.96
CA ARG A 150 -19.22 1.96 -7.46
C ARG A 150 -19.00 2.91 -8.63
N THR A 151 -19.86 2.85 -9.66
CA THR A 151 -19.76 3.78 -10.79
C THR A 151 -19.94 5.24 -10.36
N LYS A 152 -20.83 5.50 -9.38
CA LYS A 152 -21.00 6.84 -8.83
C LYS A 152 -19.72 7.29 -8.10
N LEU A 153 -19.12 6.45 -7.25
CA LEU A 153 -17.88 6.74 -6.56
C LEU A 153 -16.75 7.04 -7.55
N VAL A 154 -16.62 6.22 -8.60
CA VAL A 154 -15.63 6.44 -9.66
C VAL A 154 -15.85 7.80 -10.34
N ASN A 155 -17.10 8.19 -10.65
CA ASN A 155 -17.38 9.48 -11.26
C ASN A 155 -17.08 10.66 -10.30
N GLU A 156 -17.39 10.55 -9.01
CA GLU A 156 -17.05 11.54 -7.98
C GLU A 156 -15.51 11.73 -7.92
N LEU A 157 -14.75 10.63 -7.92
CA LEU A 157 -13.27 10.67 -7.90
C LEU A 157 -12.70 11.32 -9.18
N MET A 158 -13.23 10.98 -10.35
CA MET A 158 -12.81 11.59 -11.61
C MET A 158 -13.09 13.10 -11.65
N ASN A 159 -14.28 13.51 -11.22
CA ASN A 159 -14.65 14.92 -11.14
C ASN A 159 -13.73 15.69 -10.19
N LEU A 160 -13.45 15.11 -9.02
CA LEU A 160 -12.57 15.72 -8.03
C LEU A 160 -11.12 15.79 -8.53
N THR A 161 -10.62 14.71 -9.17
CA THR A 161 -9.29 14.68 -9.78
C THR A 161 -9.11 15.81 -10.79
N ALA A 162 -10.11 16.06 -11.62
CA ALA A 162 -10.08 17.15 -12.61
C ALA A 162 -10.21 18.53 -11.93
N ALA A 163 -11.15 18.70 -10.98
CA ALA A 163 -11.42 19.97 -10.33
C ALA A 163 -10.26 20.47 -9.48
N GLU A 164 -9.58 19.55 -8.75
CA GLU A 164 -8.50 19.88 -7.84
C GLU A 164 -7.10 19.66 -8.47
N ASN A 165 -7.05 19.37 -9.78
CA ASN A 165 -5.80 19.13 -10.53
C ASN A 165 -4.89 18.07 -9.87
N LEU A 166 -5.46 16.96 -9.41
CA LEU A 166 -4.73 15.84 -8.84
C LEU A 166 -3.97 15.07 -9.93
N ASP A 167 -2.86 14.44 -9.56
CA ASP A 167 -2.09 13.56 -10.45
C ASP A 167 -2.56 12.10 -10.39
N GLY A 168 -3.41 11.75 -9.41
CA GLY A 168 -3.95 10.41 -9.28
C GLY A 168 -4.77 10.22 -8.01
N ILE A 169 -5.19 8.97 -7.83
CA ILE A 169 -5.95 8.48 -6.67
C ILE A 169 -5.20 7.32 -6.02
N ASP A 170 -5.24 7.26 -4.71
CA ASP A 170 -4.78 6.13 -3.91
C ASP A 170 -5.97 5.45 -3.23
N ILE A 171 -6.02 4.12 -3.26
CA ILE A 171 -7.10 3.35 -2.64
C ILE A 171 -6.58 2.79 -1.32
N ASP A 172 -7.21 3.18 -0.21
CA ASP A 172 -6.88 2.68 1.13
C ASP A 172 -8.09 1.96 1.74
N PHE A 173 -8.41 0.79 1.16
CA PHE A 173 -9.44 -0.10 1.68
C PHE A 173 -8.81 -1.06 2.70
N GLU A 174 -8.99 -0.78 3.97
CA GLU A 174 -8.42 -1.55 5.07
C GLU A 174 -9.45 -2.51 5.66
N HIS A 175 -9.45 -3.68 5.20
CA HIS A 175 -8.91 -4.38 4.05
C HIS A 175 -9.92 -5.42 3.57
N PRO A 176 -9.81 -6.02 2.38
CA PRO A 176 -10.74 -7.07 1.94
C PRO A 176 -10.58 -8.30 2.85
N ARG A 177 -11.71 -8.77 3.44
CA ARG A 177 -11.76 -9.83 4.46
C ARG A 177 -12.34 -11.13 3.93
N SER A 178 -12.69 -11.17 2.64
CA SER A 178 -13.26 -12.32 1.96
C SER A 178 -12.90 -12.29 0.48
N LYS A 179 -13.09 -13.43 -0.21
CA LYS A 179 -12.96 -13.49 -1.66
C LYS A 179 -13.93 -12.54 -2.37
N GLU A 180 -15.15 -12.41 -1.85
CA GLU A 180 -16.15 -11.47 -2.38
C GLU A 180 -15.69 -10.02 -2.27
N ASP A 181 -15.11 -9.62 -1.14
CA ASP A 181 -14.52 -8.28 -0.98
C ASP A 181 -13.39 -8.03 -1.98
N ALA A 182 -12.54 -9.03 -2.20
CA ALA A 182 -11.46 -8.93 -3.17
C ALA A 182 -11.98 -8.79 -4.61
N GLU A 183 -13.07 -9.48 -4.97
CA GLU A 183 -13.74 -9.35 -6.26
C GLU A 183 -14.34 -7.94 -6.43
N TYR A 184 -14.98 -7.39 -5.40
CA TYR A 184 -15.50 -6.01 -5.43
C TYR A 184 -14.38 -4.97 -5.56
N LEU A 185 -13.30 -5.15 -4.81
CA LEU A 185 -12.13 -4.26 -4.89
C LEU A 185 -11.48 -4.33 -6.28
N ASN A 186 -11.30 -5.53 -6.85
CA ASN A 186 -10.78 -5.70 -8.19
C ASN A 186 -11.65 -4.99 -9.25
N ALA A 187 -12.97 -5.15 -9.16
CA ALA A 187 -13.90 -4.47 -10.06
C ALA A 187 -13.82 -2.93 -9.94
N PHE A 188 -13.63 -2.42 -8.72
CA PHE A 188 -13.47 -0.98 -8.48
C PHE A 188 -12.15 -0.44 -9.03
N VAL A 189 -11.03 -1.14 -8.76
CA VAL A 189 -9.70 -0.80 -9.29
C VAL A 189 -9.70 -0.79 -10.81
N GLN A 190 -10.30 -1.81 -11.45
CA GLN A 190 -10.41 -1.89 -12.90
C GLN A 190 -11.23 -0.74 -13.48
N GLU A 191 -12.40 -0.44 -12.90
CA GLU A 191 -13.27 0.64 -13.38
C GLU A 191 -12.59 2.00 -13.24
N LEU A 192 -11.97 2.29 -12.09
CA LEU A 192 -11.29 3.56 -11.82
C LEU A 192 -10.04 3.72 -12.70
N GLY A 193 -9.19 2.69 -12.79
CA GLY A 193 -7.97 2.70 -13.61
C GLY A 193 -8.28 2.92 -15.09
N SER A 194 -9.37 2.31 -15.61
CA SER A 194 -9.80 2.50 -17.00
C SER A 194 -10.15 3.94 -17.34
N LYS A 195 -10.47 4.78 -16.35
CA LYS A 195 -10.78 6.21 -16.51
C LYS A 195 -9.59 7.13 -16.21
N LEU A 196 -8.75 6.77 -15.23
CA LEU A 196 -7.58 7.58 -14.85
C LEU A 196 -6.44 7.49 -15.89
N HIS A 197 -6.05 6.29 -16.29
CA HIS A 197 -4.89 6.07 -17.17
C HIS A 197 -4.98 6.78 -18.53
N PRO A 198 -6.15 6.79 -19.23
CA PRO A 198 -6.27 7.56 -20.48
C PRO A 198 -6.08 9.06 -20.30
N GLN A 199 -6.21 9.61 -19.09
CA GLN A 199 -5.97 11.01 -18.76
C GLN A 199 -4.55 11.25 -18.22
N GLY A 200 -3.67 10.24 -18.22
CA GLY A 200 -2.31 10.32 -17.69
C GLY A 200 -2.27 10.46 -16.16
N LYS A 201 -3.34 10.03 -15.47
CA LYS A 201 -3.45 10.05 -14.01
C LYS A 201 -3.11 8.68 -13.46
N GLU A 202 -2.48 8.65 -12.27
CA GLU A 202 -2.03 7.42 -11.62
C GLU A 202 -3.10 6.84 -10.70
N LEU A 203 -3.03 5.53 -10.51
CA LEU A 203 -3.80 4.78 -9.52
C LEU A 203 -2.84 3.99 -8.64
N SER A 204 -2.84 4.26 -7.34
CA SER A 204 -2.13 3.45 -6.36
C SER A 204 -3.09 2.79 -5.38
N ILE A 205 -2.58 1.82 -4.62
CA ILE A 205 -3.33 1.13 -3.58
C ILE A 205 -2.45 0.89 -2.37
N ALA A 206 -2.94 1.22 -1.17
CA ALA A 206 -2.38 0.78 0.08
C ALA A 206 -2.85 -0.65 0.39
N VAL A 207 -1.94 -1.51 0.81
CA VAL A 207 -2.22 -2.91 1.12
C VAL A 207 -1.67 -3.31 2.47
N HIS A 208 -2.39 -4.20 3.15
CA HIS A 208 -1.95 -4.81 4.41
C HIS A 208 -0.64 -5.59 4.22
N SER A 209 0.19 -5.66 5.27
CA SER A 209 1.46 -6.42 5.29
C SER A 209 1.33 -7.88 4.86
N LYS A 210 0.18 -8.51 5.11
CA LYS A 210 -0.13 -9.93 4.85
C LYS A 210 0.60 -10.93 5.77
N ILE A 211 1.53 -10.47 6.56
CA ILE A 211 2.35 -11.30 7.46
C ILE A 211 2.01 -11.01 8.91
N HIS A 212 1.94 -12.04 9.72
CA HIS A 212 1.78 -11.96 11.19
C HIS A 212 3.14 -11.65 11.84
N SER A 213 3.25 -10.54 12.55
CA SER A 213 4.51 -9.98 13.04
C SER A 213 5.29 -10.87 14.01
N VAL A 214 4.60 -11.82 14.69
CA VAL A 214 5.21 -12.72 15.68
C VAL A 214 5.58 -14.06 15.07
N THR A 215 4.76 -14.59 14.17
CA THR A 215 4.94 -15.95 13.63
C THR A 215 5.57 -15.99 12.25
N GLY A 216 5.65 -14.84 11.55
CA GLY A 216 6.11 -14.77 10.16
C GLY A 216 5.19 -15.46 9.15
N THR A 217 3.99 -15.88 9.58
CA THR A 217 3.05 -16.62 8.71
C THR A 217 2.10 -15.68 7.98
N GLU A 218 1.60 -16.12 6.83
CA GLU A 218 0.61 -15.37 6.07
C GLU A 218 -0.72 -15.24 6.81
N LEU A 219 -1.30 -14.05 6.82
CA LEU A 219 -2.62 -13.74 7.37
C LEU A 219 -3.71 -14.10 6.33
N GLY A 220 -4.35 -15.25 6.53
CA GLY A 220 -5.35 -15.78 5.59
C GLY A 220 -6.68 -14.99 5.54
N PHE A 221 -6.94 -14.12 6.53
CA PHE A 221 -8.16 -13.30 6.56
C PHE A 221 -8.08 -12.03 5.71
N VAL A 222 -6.90 -11.65 5.23
CA VAL A 222 -6.73 -10.56 4.25
C VAL A 222 -6.63 -11.18 2.86
N VAL A 223 -7.51 -10.81 1.94
CA VAL A 223 -7.62 -11.46 0.64
C VAL A 223 -7.49 -10.45 -0.49
N TYR A 224 -6.50 -10.64 -1.36
CA TYR A 224 -6.34 -9.85 -2.59
C TYR A 224 -6.41 -10.76 -3.82
N GLU A 225 -6.99 -10.26 -4.91
CA GLU A 225 -6.92 -10.89 -6.24
C GLU A 225 -5.66 -10.39 -6.95
N PRO A 226 -4.65 -11.22 -7.24
CA PRO A 226 -3.39 -10.76 -7.83
C PRO A 226 -3.54 -10.05 -9.18
N SER A 227 -4.59 -10.40 -9.96
CA SER A 227 -4.91 -9.73 -11.23
C SER A 227 -5.20 -8.22 -11.06
N MET A 228 -5.65 -7.79 -9.87
CA MET A 228 -5.90 -6.39 -9.54
C MET A 228 -4.63 -5.54 -9.70
N PHE A 229 -3.47 -6.07 -9.32
CA PHE A 229 -2.21 -5.34 -9.36
C PHE A 229 -1.70 -5.00 -10.76
N GLN A 230 -2.29 -5.59 -11.81
CA GLN A 230 -2.04 -5.18 -13.19
C GLN A 230 -2.58 -3.78 -13.48
N ASN A 231 -3.68 -3.39 -12.82
CA ASN A 231 -4.44 -2.17 -13.06
C ASN A 231 -4.01 -0.97 -12.19
N VAL A 232 -3.01 -1.13 -11.33
CA VAL A 232 -2.46 -0.05 -10.51
C VAL A 232 -1.03 0.27 -10.92
N ASP A 233 -0.58 1.49 -10.67
CA ASP A 233 0.80 1.94 -10.93
C ASP A 233 1.71 1.61 -9.75
N HIS A 234 1.22 1.77 -8.50
CA HIS A 234 1.97 1.53 -7.28
C HIS A 234 1.15 0.75 -6.25
N VAL A 235 1.84 -0.11 -5.49
CA VAL A 235 1.29 -0.91 -4.38
C VAL A 235 2.05 -0.52 -3.11
N ASN A 236 1.42 0.30 -2.29
CA ASN A 236 1.97 0.84 -1.05
C ASN A 236 1.76 -0.17 0.09
N ILE A 237 2.78 -0.92 0.44
CA ILE A 237 2.69 -1.98 1.44
C ILE A 237 2.83 -1.38 2.84
N MET A 238 1.82 -1.51 3.68
CA MET A 238 1.82 -1.07 5.07
C MET A 238 2.62 -2.06 5.95
N ALA A 239 3.97 -1.96 5.93
CA ALA A 239 4.85 -2.86 6.67
C ALA A 239 5.06 -2.38 8.12
N TYR A 240 3.96 -2.11 8.81
CA TYR A 240 3.88 -1.63 10.19
C TYR A 240 2.57 -2.08 10.87
N ASP A 241 2.34 -1.63 12.10
CA ASP A 241 1.18 -1.95 12.95
C ASP A 241 1.08 -3.43 13.39
N GLY A 242 2.20 -4.17 13.34
CA GLY A 242 2.27 -5.54 13.84
C GLY A 242 2.14 -5.69 15.35
N GLN A 243 2.10 -4.59 16.12
CA GLN A 243 1.92 -4.61 17.59
C GLN A 243 0.60 -5.22 18.06
N TRP A 244 -0.36 -5.41 17.15
CA TRP A 244 -1.67 -5.98 17.46
C TRP A 244 -1.75 -7.49 17.21
N ASP A 245 -0.74 -8.08 16.58
CA ASP A 245 -0.72 -9.50 16.22
C ASP A 245 -0.46 -10.39 17.46
N GLY A 246 -1.44 -11.25 17.77
CA GLY A 246 -1.33 -12.17 18.89
C GLY A 246 -1.42 -11.54 20.28
N GLY A 247 -1.87 -10.31 20.38
CA GLY A 247 -1.94 -9.46 21.57
C GLY A 247 -0.97 -8.30 21.50
N TYR A 248 -1.30 -7.22 22.25
CA TYR A 248 -0.54 -5.98 22.18
C TYR A 248 0.93 -6.14 22.61
N ASN A 249 1.85 -5.84 21.69
CA ASN A 249 3.28 -5.73 21.95
C ASN A 249 3.89 -4.64 21.08
N ALA A 250 4.19 -3.49 21.67
CA ALA A 250 4.71 -2.31 20.97
C ALA A 250 6.01 -2.59 20.18
N ALA A 251 6.85 -3.53 20.64
CA ALA A 251 8.08 -3.92 19.95
C ALA A 251 7.83 -4.52 18.56
N ASN A 252 6.62 -5.01 18.30
CA ASN A 252 6.22 -5.57 17.01
C ASN A 252 5.69 -4.51 16.03
N LEU A 253 5.73 -3.21 16.37
CA LEU A 253 5.29 -2.14 15.47
C LEU A 253 5.79 -2.35 14.03
N SER A 254 7.10 -2.43 13.86
CA SER A 254 7.73 -2.63 12.55
C SER A 254 9.22 -3.03 12.73
N PRO A 255 9.53 -4.13 13.44
CA PRO A 255 10.92 -4.58 13.57
C PRO A 255 11.46 -5.10 12.23
N TYR A 256 12.79 -5.07 12.06
CA TYR A 256 13.43 -5.45 10.79
C TYR A 256 13.05 -6.87 10.31
N PRO A 257 13.05 -7.93 11.16
CA PRO A 257 12.66 -9.27 10.72
C PRO A 257 11.24 -9.34 10.17
N PHE A 258 10.28 -8.66 10.80
CA PHE A 258 8.91 -8.56 10.30
C PHE A 258 8.87 -7.91 8.91
N THR A 259 9.63 -6.84 8.69
CA THR A 259 9.74 -6.20 7.38
C THR A 259 10.37 -7.11 6.33
N GLU A 260 11.37 -7.92 6.72
CA GLU A 260 12.04 -8.88 5.83
C GLU A 260 11.06 -9.96 5.35
N ASP A 261 10.26 -10.52 6.26
CA ASP A 261 9.21 -11.50 5.91
C ASP A 261 8.16 -10.89 4.95
N ILE A 262 7.75 -9.64 5.17
CA ILE A 262 6.83 -8.90 4.28
C ILE A 262 7.44 -8.73 2.88
N VAL A 263 8.68 -8.27 2.79
CA VAL A 263 9.36 -8.05 1.50
C VAL A 263 9.49 -9.36 0.74
N ASN A 264 9.88 -10.44 1.40
CA ASN A 264 9.98 -11.77 0.80
C ASN A 264 8.61 -12.27 0.29
N TYR A 265 7.54 -12.10 1.09
CA TYR A 265 6.19 -12.49 0.69
C TYR A 265 5.72 -11.76 -0.58
N TRP A 266 5.79 -10.42 -0.56
CA TRP A 266 5.29 -9.62 -1.68
C TRP A 266 6.14 -9.79 -2.94
N ALA A 267 7.46 -9.93 -2.81
CA ALA A 267 8.33 -10.24 -3.94
C ALA A 267 7.96 -11.58 -4.58
N ALA A 268 7.79 -12.63 -3.77
CA ALA A 268 7.41 -13.97 -4.24
C ALA A 268 6.01 -13.98 -4.87
N LEU A 269 5.04 -13.25 -4.30
CA LEU A 269 3.70 -13.10 -4.88
C LEU A 269 3.76 -12.49 -6.28
N PHE A 270 4.52 -11.42 -6.46
CA PHE A 270 4.65 -10.73 -7.74
C PHE A 270 5.40 -11.57 -8.77
N ASP A 271 6.47 -12.25 -8.36
CA ASP A 271 7.19 -13.21 -9.24
C ASP A 271 6.27 -14.36 -9.70
N THR A 272 5.48 -14.94 -8.78
CA THR A 272 4.54 -16.03 -9.09
C THR A 272 3.48 -15.64 -10.13
N HIS A 273 3.04 -14.37 -10.10
CA HIS A 273 2.00 -13.86 -11.01
C HIS A 273 2.56 -13.06 -12.18
N ASN A 274 3.89 -13.06 -12.42
CA ASN A 274 4.57 -12.31 -13.46
C ASN A 274 4.24 -10.81 -13.43
N LEU A 275 4.14 -10.23 -12.23
CA LEU A 275 3.90 -8.81 -12.01
C LEU A 275 5.23 -8.07 -11.82
N PRO A 276 5.39 -6.85 -12.34
CA PRO A 276 6.63 -6.09 -12.18
C PRO A 276 6.80 -5.61 -10.73
N LYS A 277 7.87 -6.05 -10.06
CA LYS A 277 8.19 -5.70 -8.66
C LYS A 277 8.46 -4.20 -8.46
N GLU A 278 8.75 -3.47 -9.52
CA GLU A 278 8.88 -2.01 -9.51
C GLU A 278 7.59 -1.29 -9.13
N LYS A 279 6.43 -1.97 -9.14
CA LYS A 279 5.17 -1.44 -8.59
C LYS A 279 5.13 -1.47 -7.07
N LEU A 280 5.89 -2.36 -6.41
CA LEU A 280 5.91 -2.51 -4.96
C LEU A 280 6.65 -1.35 -4.30
N VAL A 281 6.04 -0.76 -3.28
CA VAL A 281 6.60 0.35 -2.50
C VAL A 281 6.51 -0.02 -1.03
N LEU A 282 7.66 -0.10 -0.34
CA LEU A 282 7.71 -0.52 1.05
C LEU A 282 7.38 0.62 1.99
N GLY A 283 6.32 0.45 2.80
CA GLY A 283 5.89 1.40 3.82
C GLY A 283 6.67 1.29 5.11
N VAL A 284 6.96 2.44 5.73
CA VAL A 284 7.61 2.53 7.05
C VAL A 284 6.90 3.55 7.93
N PRO A 285 6.84 3.32 9.28
CA PRO A 285 6.19 4.23 10.21
C PRO A 285 7.13 5.35 10.67
N PHE A 286 6.63 6.59 10.73
CA PHE A 286 7.32 7.75 11.30
C PHE A 286 6.82 8.13 12.69
N TYR A 287 6.20 7.18 13.37
CA TYR A 287 5.71 7.29 14.75
C TYR A 287 6.30 6.19 15.64
N ALA A 288 6.18 6.40 16.93
CA ALA A 288 6.60 5.45 17.94
C ALA A 288 5.41 4.94 18.74
N GLN A 289 5.43 3.63 19.00
CA GLN A 289 4.39 2.92 19.73
C GLN A 289 4.82 2.72 21.21
N PRO A 290 4.00 3.15 22.18
CA PRO A 290 4.31 2.95 23.61
C PRO A 290 4.08 1.51 24.05
N GLU A 291 4.92 1.02 24.96
CA GLU A 291 4.74 -0.28 25.63
C GLU A 291 3.46 -0.31 26.48
N ASP A 292 3.14 0.80 27.16
CA ASP A 292 1.87 0.98 27.85
C ASP A 292 0.76 1.33 26.84
N PRO A 293 -0.24 0.47 26.60
CA PRO A 293 -1.29 0.70 25.62
C PRO A 293 -2.23 1.88 25.96
N ASN A 294 -2.18 2.40 27.19
CA ASN A 294 -2.95 3.58 27.59
C ASN A 294 -2.21 4.89 27.29
N SER A 295 -0.94 4.83 26.96
CA SER A 295 -0.15 5.97 26.50
C SER A 295 -0.39 6.25 25.02
N LYS A 296 -0.25 7.53 24.60
CA LYS A 296 -0.42 7.91 23.20
C LYS A 296 0.85 7.63 22.40
N GLN A 297 0.69 7.30 21.14
CA GLN A 297 1.78 7.33 20.15
C GLN A 297 2.44 8.72 20.13
N VAL A 298 3.72 8.77 19.80
CA VAL A 298 4.46 10.03 19.60
C VAL A 298 5.10 10.03 18.21
N SER A 299 5.30 11.23 17.65
CA SER A 299 6.00 11.38 16.37
C SER A 299 7.49 11.08 16.53
N TYR A 300 8.13 10.63 15.45
CA TYR A 300 9.58 10.52 15.41
C TYR A 300 10.24 11.88 15.71
N GLU A 301 9.70 12.98 15.17
CA GLU A 301 10.15 14.34 15.49
C GLU A 301 10.20 14.63 17.00
N ALA A 302 9.16 14.23 17.75
CA ALA A 302 9.11 14.44 19.20
C ALA A 302 10.23 13.69 19.93
N LEU A 303 10.58 12.49 19.48
CA LEU A 303 11.70 11.71 20.04
C LEU A 303 13.05 12.40 19.78
N ILE A 304 13.23 12.94 18.58
CA ILE A 304 14.47 13.64 18.20
C ILE A 304 14.60 14.99 18.91
N LYS A 305 13.49 15.73 19.05
CA LYS A 305 13.47 16.97 19.86
C LYS A 305 13.78 16.71 21.34
N ASN A 306 13.37 15.57 21.88
CA ASN A 306 13.72 15.17 23.25
C ASN A 306 15.23 14.91 23.40
N ASN A 307 15.80 14.11 22.50
CA ASN A 307 17.25 13.84 22.46
C ASN A 307 17.65 13.40 21.02
N PRO A 308 18.51 14.15 20.33
CA PRO A 308 18.99 13.79 18.98
C PRO A 308 19.67 12.41 18.90
N ALA A 309 20.27 11.91 20.00
CA ALA A 309 20.86 10.57 20.05
C ALA A 309 19.83 9.43 19.88
N ASN A 310 18.53 9.71 19.94
CA ASN A 310 17.47 8.74 19.65
C ASN A 310 17.41 8.39 18.16
N ALA A 311 18.01 9.19 17.28
CA ALA A 311 18.03 8.90 15.84
C ALA A 311 18.69 7.55 15.48
N SER A 312 19.67 7.10 16.25
CA SER A 312 20.38 5.83 16.05
C SER A 312 19.80 4.65 16.84
N ARG A 313 18.57 4.78 17.37
CA ARG A 313 17.92 3.76 18.21
C ARG A 313 16.57 3.37 17.62
N ASP A 314 16.09 2.17 18.00
CA ASP A 314 14.75 1.68 17.68
C ASP A 314 13.81 1.64 18.91
N SER A 315 14.31 2.07 20.06
CA SER A 315 13.51 2.24 21.27
C SER A 315 14.10 3.28 22.22
N VAL A 316 13.22 3.89 23.01
CA VAL A 316 13.62 4.86 24.04
C VAL A 316 12.63 4.83 25.20
N LYS A 317 13.14 4.95 26.44
CA LYS A 317 12.29 5.17 27.61
C LYS A 317 11.97 6.66 27.75
N LEU A 318 10.69 7.00 27.70
CA LEU A 318 10.19 8.36 27.82
C LEU A 318 8.89 8.36 28.66
N ASN A 319 8.74 9.27 29.62
CA ASN A 319 7.54 9.41 30.45
C ASN A 319 7.06 8.10 31.08
N SER A 320 7.97 7.33 31.67
CA SER A 320 7.71 6.08 32.38
C SER A 320 7.33 4.87 31.52
N THR A 321 7.22 4.99 30.19
CA THR A 321 7.02 3.89 29.26
C THR A 321 8.15 3.79 28.25
N THR A 322 8.29 2.62 27.59
CA THR A 322 9.22 2.45 26.47
C THR A 322 8.45 2.72 25.18
N TYR A 323 9.03 3.50 24.27
CA TYR A 323 8.53 3.72 22.92
C TYR A 323 9.39 2.94 21.93
N TYR A 324 8.75 2.19 21.04
CA TYR A 324 9.39 1.46 19.94
C TYR A 324 9.09 2.16 18.62
N TYR A 325 10.11 2.30 17.78
CA TYR A 325 10.07 3.01 16.49
C TYR A 325 11.16 2.48 15.57
N ASN A 326 11.36 3.08 14.42
CA ASN A 326 12.52 2.82 13.57
C ASN A 326 13.43 4.05 13.52
N GLY A 327 14.67 3.91 13.96
CA GLY A 327 15.71 4.93 13.79
C GLY A 327 16.35 4.90 12.40
N GLU A 328 17.29 5.83 12.16
CA GLU A 328 17.93 6.02 10.85
C GLU A 328 18.57 4.73 10.31
N ASP A 329 19.31 3.99 11.15
CA ASP A 329 20.01 2.77 10.72
C ASP A 329 19.03 1.68 10.27
N THR A 330 17.92 1.50 11.00
CA THR A 330 16.88 0.53 10.65
C THR A 330 16.13 0.94 9.39
N ILE A 331 15.80 2.22 9.24
CA ILE A 331 15.17 2.75 8.03
C ILE A 331 16.09 2.58 6.80
N GLN A 332 17.38 2.85 6.92
CA GLN A 332 18.34 2.64 5.83
C GLN A 332 18.45 1.16 5.43
N LYS A 333 18.51 0.24 6.41
CA LYS A 333 18.51 -1.20 6.16
C LYS A 333 17.23 -1.66 5.45
N LYS A 334 16.05 -1.20 5.87
CA LYS A 334 14.78 -1.51 5.22
C LYS A 334 14.71 -0.96 3.80
N THR A 335 15.22 0.26 3.58
CA THR A 335 15.29 0.84 2.25
C THR A 335 16.16 -0.01 1.33
N LYS A 336 17.37 -0.38 1.80
CA LYS A 336 18.24 -1.26 1.03
C LYS A 336 17.59 -2.60 0.73
N LEU A 337 16.95 -3.24 1.72
CA LEU A 337 16.23 -4.50 1.55
C LEU A 337 15.18 -4.43 0.43
N ALA A 338 14.34 -3.39 0.42
CA ALA A 338 13.33 -3.19 -0.62
C ALA A 338 13.96 -3.04 -2.01
N LEU A 339 15.01 -2.23 -2.14
CA LEU A 339 15.70 -1.99 -3.40
C LEU A 339 16.39 -3.24 -3.93
N ASP A 340 17.04 -4.02 -3.07
CA ASP A 340 17.72 -5.28 -3.41
C ASP A 340 16.72 -6.34 -3.91
N HIS A 341 15.44 -6.29 -3.47
CA HIS A 341 14.37 -7.16 -3.96
C HIS A 341 13.64 -6.62 -5.21
N GLY A 342 14.09 -5.50 -5.77
CA GLY A 342 13.53 -4.94 -7.00
C GLY A 342 12.32 -4.03 -6.80
N PHE A 343 11.99 -3.65 -5.55
CA PHE A 343 10.89 -2.73 -5.30
C PHE A 343 11.10 -1.36 -5.95
N GLY A 344 10.01 -0.69 -6.32
CA GLY A 344 10.04 0.62 -6.96
C GLY A 344 10.44 1.76 -6.04
N GLY A 345 10.30 1.60 -4.71
CA GLY A 345 10.66 2.65 -3.78
C GLY A 345 10.15 2.44 -2.36
N MET A 346 10.02 3.56 -1.64
CA MET A 346 9.61 3.61 -0.23
C MET A 346 8.40 4.52 -0.03
N MET A 347 7.55 4.18 0.94
CA MET A 347 6.43 4.97 1.39
C MET A 347 6.53 5.27 2.89
N MET A 348 6.10 6.44 3.32
CA MET A 348 6.15 6.90 4.71
C MET A 348 4.77 7.19 5.26
N TRP A 349 4.42 6.56 6.38
CA TRP A 349 3.26 6.89 7.20
C TRP A 349 3.70 7.56 8.50
N GLU A 350 3.65 8.87 8.69
CA GLU A 350 3.36 9.85 7.66
C GLU A 350 4.39 10.99 7.76
N VAL A 351 4.60 11.72 6.66
CA VAL A 351 5.69 12.70 6.57
C VAL A 351 5.56 13.89 7.52
N GLY A 352 4.34 14.18 8.00
CA GLY A 352 4.12 15.20 9.03
C GLY A 352 4.67 14.84 10.42
N LEU A 353 5.16 13.60 10.59
CA LEU A 353 5.74 13.10 11.85
C LEU A 353 7.28 13.02 11.80
N ASP A 354 7.89 13.34 10.63
CA ASP A 354 9.34 13.26 10.45
C ASP A 354 10.08 14.37 11.22
N ALA A 355 11.30 14.06 11.64
CA ALA A 355 12.21 15.07 12.16
C ALA A 355 12.76 15.96 11.03
N LYS A 356 13.17 17.18 11.38
CA LYS A 356 13.78 18.10 10.43
C LYS A 356 15.30 18.04 10.47
N GLY A 357 15.92 18.48 9.37
CA GLY A 357 17.37 18.63 9.28
C GLY A 357 18.10 17.29 9.17
N THR A 358 19.19 17.14 9.93
CA THR A 358 20.14 16.02 9.80
C THR A 358 19.56 14.67 10.20
N HIS A 359 18.51 14.66 11.01
CA HIS A 359 17.88 13.43 11.51
C HIS A 359 16.54 13.10 10.81
N SER A 360 16.27 13.67 9.65
CA SER A 360 15.07 13.33 8.86
C SER A 360 15.17 11.91 8.31
N LEU A 361 14.19 11.07 8.62
CA LEU A 361 14.08 9.71 8.06
C LEU A 361 13.84 9.76 6.55
N THR A 362 13.06 10.74 6.05
CA THR A 362 12.90 10.98 4.61
C THR A 362 14.23 11.23 3.93
N ALA A 363 15.12 12.03 4.55
CA ALA A 363 16.46 12.28 4.02
C ALA A 363 17.35 11.02 4.07
N ALA A 364 17.24 10.22 5.13
CA ALA A 364 17.96 8.95 5.26
C ALA A 364 17.56 7.95 4.15
N ILE A 365 16.26 7.82 3.86
CA ILE A 365 15.74 7.00 2.75
C ILE A 365 16.25 7.54 1.40
N SER A 366 16.11 8.85 1.18
CA SER A 366 16.55 9.51 -0.07
C SER A 366 18.04 9.30 -0.34
N LYS A 367 18.86 9.29 0.70
CA LYS A 367 20.31 9.01 0.61
C LYS A 367 20.56 7.61 0.07
N VAL A 368 19.95 6.57 0.67
CA VAL A 368 20.10 5.17 0.23
C VAL A 368 19.63 4.97 -1.21
N ILE A 369 18.50 5.60 -1.58
CA ILE A 369 17.96 5.53 -2.95
C ILE A 369 18.98 6.10 -3.97
N LYS A 370 19.60 7.23 -3.67
CA LYS A 370 20.60 7.86 -4.54
C LYS A 370 21.87 7.00 -4.66
N GLU A 371 22.36 6.48 -3.54
CA GLU A 371 23.55 5.60 -3.52
C GLU A 371 23.34 4.26 -4.23
N SER A 372 22.10 3.78 -4.36
CA SER A 372 21.74 2.54 -5.07
C SER A 372 21.47 2.76 -6.57
N GLY A 373 21.36 4.00 -7.03
CA GLY A 373 21.11 4.37 -8.44
C GLY A 373 22.39 4.56 -9.26
N ASP A 374 23.52 4.75 -8.56
CA ASP A 374 24.84 4.87 -9.14
C ASP A 374 25.46 3.47 -9.35
#